data_ce07cfc22e73efbd44e076048bf56664
#
_entry.id   ce07cfc22e73efbd44e076048bf56664
#
_cell.length_a   1.000
_cell.length_b   1.000
_cell.length_c   1.000
_cell.angle_alpha   90.00
_cell.angle_beta   90.00
_cell.angle_gamma   90.00
#
_symmetry.space_group_name_H-M   'P 1'
#
loop_
_entity.id
_entity.type
_entity.pdbx_description
1 polymer ?
#
loop_
_entity_poly.entity_id
_entity_poly.type
_entity_poly.pdbx_seq_one_letter_code
_entity_poly.pdbx_strand_id
1 'polypeptide(L)'
;MAASTDGQKKATPGQPTAGLEKHDLVGGKYHIRKYEERDFEMLRTFYIQGIREHIPRALRYVLSRPQTHLVLLAAFLLTYLSSASLVASLVVISILSASSVLCMKYMWEDYLHHALTTDMADIRGTYLEPKDSCFWVVEAGAEVVGMVAVLPPESPSWWGHARELKRMSVKKEHRGQGLAKALVETVIRFSQERGYREVVLGTSVVQTVAHRVYENMGFRKVLQTNPSFLAKLVDFSVFWFRYKIPDAH
;
A
#
# COMPACT_ATOMS: atom_id res chain seq x y z
N MET A 1 33.85 -60.54 26.22
CA MET A 1 34.41 -59.25 25.82
C MET A 1 33.30 -58.47 25.10
N ALA A 2 32.74 -57.51 25.79
CA ALA A 2 31.59 -56.71 25.32
C ALA A 2 32.10 -55.47 24.57
N ALA A 3 31.56 -55.21 23.38
CA ALA A 3 31.76 -53.98 22.67
C ALA A 3 30.46 -53.15 22.78
N SER A 4 30.61 -52.00 23.42
CA SER A 4 29.57 -50.97 23.60
C SER A 4 29.36 -50.22 22.30
N THR A 5 28.14 -50.17 21.82
CA THR A 5 27.72 -49.30 20.70
C THR A 5 27.04 -48.08 21.26
N ASP A 6 27.71 -46.96 21.10
CA ASP A 6 27.27 -45.62 21.49
C ASP A 6 26.25 -45.10 20.49
N GLY A 7 25.05 -44.87 20.98
CA GLY A 7 23.94 -44.37 20.18
C GLY A 7 23.93 -42.86 20.06
N GLN A 8 24.41 -42.31 18.98
CA GLN A 8 24.31 -40.90 18.64
C GLN A 8 22.85 -40.50 18.36
N LYS A 9 22.22 -39.82 19.30
CA LYS A 9 20.95 -39.12 19.11
C LYS A 9 21.14 -37.94 18.16
N LYS A 10 20.64 -38.08 16.94
CA LYS A 10 20.48 -36.97 15.96
C LYS A 10 19.50 -35.94 16.52
N ALA A 11 20.00 -34.77 16.85
CA ALA A 11 19.18 -33.62 17.20
C ALA A 11 18.38 -33.14 15.96
N THR A 12 17.08 -33.17 16.06
CA THR A 12 16.14 -32.58 15.10
C THR A 12 16.22 -31.04 15.22
N PRO A 13 16.39 -30.27 14.14
CA PRO A 13 16.34 -28.80 14.21
C PRO A 13 14.96 -28.40 14.63
N GLY A 14 14.84 -27.66 15.74
CA GLY A 14 13.60 -27.12 16.25
C GLY A 14 12.92 -26.21 15.25
N GLN A 15 11.66 -26.43 15.01
CA GLN A 15 10.75 -25.51 14.33
C GLN A 15 10.62 -24.21 15.13
N PRO A 16 10.85 -23.03 14.53
CA PRO A 16 10.46 -21.78 15.16
C PRO A 16 9.01 -21.47 14.75
N THR A 17 8.05 -22.02 15.47
CA THR A 17 6.65 -21.68 15.31
C THR A 17 6.02 -21.48 16.68
N ALA A 18 6.13 -20.29 17.24
CA ALA A 18 5.21 -19.80 18.27
C ALA A 18 5.49 -18.31 18.48
N GLY A 19 4.53 -17.42 18.16
CA GLY A 19 4.60 -16.07 18.62
C GLY A 19 3.72 -15.02 17.95
N LEU A 20 3.08 -15.30 16.82
CA LEU A 20 2.30 -14.28 16.10
C LEU A 20 0.80 -14.63 15.95
N GLU A 21 0.25 -15.45 16.85
CA GLU A 21 -1.07 -16.07 16.60
C GLU A 21 -2.30 -15.23 16.93
N LYS A 22 -2.29 -14.23 17.73
CA LYS A 22 -3.42 -13.27 17.94
C LYS A 22 -2.97 -12.09 18.79
N HIS A 23 -3.10 -10.88 18.29
CA HIS A 23 -2.92 -9.67 19.07
C HIS A 23 -4.28 -8.99 19.27
N ASP A 24 -4.74 -8.97 20.52
CA ASP A 24 -5.95 -8.26 20.92
C ASP A 24 -5.66 -6.75 21.02
N LEU A 25 -6.48 -5.97 20.33
CA LEU A 25 -6.39 -4.51 20.32
C LEU A 25 -7.66 -3.88 20.90
N VAL A 26 -7.49 -2.74 21.59
CA VAL A 26 -8.60 -1.93 22.09
C VAL A 26 -9.66 -2.76 22.85
N GLY A 27 -9.27 -3.26 24.04
CA GLY A 27 -10.21 -3.95 24.94
C GLY A 27 -10.81 -5.25 24.40
N GLY A 28 -10.10 -5.96 23.51
CA GLY A 28 -10.58 -7.24 22.95
C GLY A 28 -11.56 -7.11 21.78
N LYS A 29 -11.88 -5.90 21.34
CA LYS A 29 -12.81 -5.67 20.22
C LYS A 29 -12.20 -6.03 18.85
N TYR A 30 -10.89 -5.88 18.68
CA TYR A 30 -10.18 -6.07 17.42
C TYR A 30 -9.06 -7.10 17.59
N HIS A 31 -8.97 -8.01 16.64
CA HIS A 31 -7.93 -9.04 16.60
C HIS A 31 -7.14 -8.96 15.30
N ILE A 32 -5.80 -8.97 15.40
CA ILE A 32 -4.95 -9.12 14.22
C ILE A 32 -4.60 -10.60 14.11
N ARG A 33 -4.88 -11.19 12.93
CA ARG A 33 -4.51 -12.55 12.58
C ARG A 33 -3.99 -12.62 11.16
N LYS A 34 -3.36 -13.74 10.82
CA LYS A 34 -3.00 -14.02 9.42
C LYS A 34 -4.27 -14.20 8.57
N TYR A 35 -4.11 -13.92 7.29
CA TYR A 35 -5.11 -14.21 6.27
C TYR A 35 -5.48 -15.69 6.27
N GLU A 36 -6.75 -15.97 6.06
CA GLU A 36 -7.31 -17.30 5.80
C GLU A 36 -8.12 -17.27 4.51
N GLU A 37 -8.26 -18.42 3.82
CA GLU A 37 -8.92 -18.50 2.51
C GLU A 37 -10.38 -18.00 2.53
N ARG A 38 -11.06 -18.17 3.66
CA ARG A 38 -12.43 -17.63 3.88
C ARG A 38 -12.51 -16.11 3.75
N ASP A 39 -11.40 -15.38 3.87
CA ASP A 39 -11.36 -13.91 3.80
C ASP A 39 -11.28 -13.39 2.37
N PHE A 40 -10.98 -14.25 1.40
CA PHE A 40 -10.59 -13.88 0.04
C PHE A 40 -11.56 -12.90 -0.62
N GLU A 41 -12.82 -13.27 -0.76
CA GLU A 41 -13.82 -12.45 -1.45
C GLU A 41 -14.09 -11.13 -0.71
N MET A 42 -14.11 -11.19 0.63
CA MET A 42 -14.32 -10.01 1.46
C MET A 42 -13.16 -9.03 1.32
N LEU A 43 -11.92 -9.52 1.31
CA LEU A 43 -10.71 -8.69 1.15
C LEU A 43 -10.62 -8.04 -0.22
N ARG A 44 -10.93 -8.77 -1.28
CA ARG A 44 -10.96 -8.21 -2.64
C ARG A 44 -11.97 -7.05 -2.72
N THR A 45 -13.19 -7.27 -2.23
CA THR A 45 -14.23 -6.23 -2.17
C THR A 45 -13.77 -5.03 -1.34
N PHE A 46 -13.21 -5.28 -0.17
CA PHE A 46 -12.67 -4.25 0.72
C PHE A 46 -11.54 -3.45 0.07
N TYR A 47 -10.60 -4.13 -0.61
CA TYR A 47 -9.51 -3.49 -1.33
C TYR A 47 -10.02 -2.57 -2.46
N ILE A 48 -10.98 -3.06 -3.27
CA ILE A 48 -11.61 -2.28 -4.35
C ILE A 48 -12.23 -0.99 -3.79
N GLN A 49 -13.02 -1.10 -2.72
CA GLN A 49 -13.65 0.05 -2.08
C GLN A 49 -12.61 1.04 -1.54
N GLY A 50 -11.58 0.54 -0.84
CA GLY A 50 -10.50 1.36 -0.29
C GLY A 50 -9.73 2.14 -1.35
N ILE A 51 -9.43 1.53 -2.50
CA ILE A 51 -8.76 2.21 -3.61
C ILE A 51 -9.67 3.26 -4.24
N ARG A 52 -10.94 2.94 -4.49
CA ARG A 52 -11.90 3.88 -5.12
C ARG A 52 -12.18 5.11 -4.29
N GLU A 53 -12.08 5.04 -2.95
CA GLU A 53 -12.17 6.22 -2.07
C GLU A 53 -11.15 7.31 -2.39
N HIS A 54 -10.02 6.97 -3.01
CA HIS A 54 -8.98 7.94 -3.33
C HIS A 54 -9.22 8.69 -4.64
N ILE A 55 -10.05 8.18 -5.55
CA ILE A 55 -10.32 8.77 -6.87
C ILE A 55 -10.82 10.22 -6.77
N PRO A 56 -11.83 10.57 -5.95
CA PRO A 56 -12.29 11.96 -5.85
C PRO A 56 -11.22 12.91 -5.30
N ARG A 57 -10.35 12.43 -4.40
CA ARG A 57 -9.24 13.22 -3.87
C ARG A 57 -8.16 13.44 -4.92
N ALA A 58 -7.85 12.41 -5.71
CA ALA A 58 -6.88 12.50 -6.81
C ALA A 58 -7.36 13.47 -7.90
N LEU A 59 -8.64 13.41 -8.28
CA LEU A 59 -9.23 14.36 -9.23
C LEU A 59 -9.15 15.79 -8.72
N ARG A 60 -9.54 16.03 -7.47
CA ARG A 60 -9.45 17.37 -6.86
C ARG A 60 -8.00 17.87 -6.82
N TYR A 61 -7.07 16.99 -6.47
CA TYR A 61 -5.64 17.31 -6.44
C TYR A 61 -5.15 17.77 -7.82
N VAL A 62 -5.37 16.99 -8.88
CA VAL A 62 -4.94 17.33 -10.24
C VAL A 62 -5.58 18.61 -10.73
N LEU A 63 -6.89 18.79 -10.52
CA LEU A 63 -7.61 19.98 -10.94
C LEU A 63 -7.19 21.24 -10.15
N SER A 64 -6.64 21.11 -8.95
CA SER A 64 -6.15 22.26 -8.17
C SER A 64 -4.70 22.66 -8.47
N ARG A 65 -3.99 21.91 -9.35
CA ARG A 65 -2.56 22.20 -9.64
C ARG A 65 -2.41 23.37 -10.59
N PRO A 66 -1.46 24.31 -10.32
CA PRO A 66 -1.18 25.43 -11.21
C PRO A 66 -0.85 24.98 -12.64
N GLN A 67 -0.11 23.88 -12.80
CA GLN A 67 0.24 23.31 -14.09
C GLN A 67 -1.00 22.98 -14.93
N THR A 68 -2.03 22.40 -14.31
CA THR A 68 -3.30 22.07 -14.97
C THR A 68 -3.97 23.37 -15.47
N HIS A 69 -4.03 24.40 -14.63
CA HIS A 69 -4.60 25.70 -15.02
C HIS A 69 -3.81 26.37 -16.13
N LEU A 70 -2.47 26.31 -16.10
CA LEU A 70 -1.61 26.86 -17.15
C LEU A 70 -1.84 26.16 -18.50
N VAL A 71 -1.95 24.82 -18.51
CA VAL A 71 -2.23 24.04 -19.72
C VAL A 71 -3.59 24.40 -20.29
N LEU A 72 -4.64 24.50 -19.45
CA LEU A 72 -5.97 24.87 -19.87
C LEU A 72 -6.02 26.32 -20.41
N LEU A 73 -5.34 27.26 -19.74
CA LEU A 73 -5.22 28.62 -20.18
C LEU A 73 -4.50 28.73 -21.54
N ALA A 74 -3.39 28.04 -21.69
CA ALA A 74 -2.63 28.01 -22.95
C ALA A 74 -3.50 27.44 -24.09
N ALA A 75 -4.20 26.33 -23.87
CA ALA A 75 -5.11 25.75 -24.85
C ALA A 75 -6.24 26.71 -25.22
N PHE A 76 -6.83 27.40 -24.23
CA PHE A 76 -7.83 28.41 -24.45
C PHE A 76 -7.30 29.55 -25.35
N LEU A 77 -6.17 30.14 -24.99
CA LEU A 77 -5.58 31.26 -25.72
C LEU A 77 -5.19 30.86 -27.16
N LEU A 78 -4.54 29.70 -27.32
CA LEU A 78 -4.16 29.23 -28.66
C LEU A 78 -5.38 29.00 -29.55
N THR A 79 -6.45 28.41 -29.02
CA THR A 79 -7.69 28.19 -29.79
C THR A 79 -8.38 29.52 -30.11
N TYR A 80 -8.41 30.43 -29.14
CA TYR A 80 -9.03 31.75 -29.35
C TYR A 80 -8.28 32.60 -30.39
N LEU A 81 -6.96 32.64 -30.32
CA LEU A 81 -6.11 33.36 -31.27
C LEU A 81 -6.17 32.81 -32.69
N SER A 82 -6.34 31.49 -32.83
CA SER A 82 -6.40 30.82 -34.14
C SER A 82 -7.78 30.86 -34.78
N SER A 83 -8.87 30.82 -34.01
CA SER A 83 -10.24 30.73 -34.51
C SER A 83 -11.09 31.99 -34.31
N ALA A 84 -10.62 32.94 -33.50
CA ALA A 84 -11.38 34.08 -32.99
C ALA A 84 -12.76 33.73 -32.40
N SER A 85 -12.93 32.46 -31.99
CA SER A 85 -14.18 31.90 -31.47
C SER A 85 -14.09 31.54 -30.00
N LEU A 86 -14.83 32.25 -29.16
CA LEU A 86 -14.97 31.95 -27.73
C LEU A 86 -15.59 30.58 -27.51
N VAL A 87 -16.58 30.21 -28.32
CA VAL A 87 -17.26 28.90 -28.21
C VAL A 87 -16.30 27.76 -28.48
N ALA A 88 -15.49 27.86 -29.55
CA ALA A 88 -14.47 26.83 -29.84
C ALA A 88 -13.49 26.68 -28.70
N SER A 89 -13.01 27.78 -28.11
CA SER A 89 -12.09 27.74 -26.96
C SER A 89 -12.71 27.07 -25.73
N LEU A 90 -13.98 27.37 -25.42
CA LEU A 90 -14.71 26.74 -24.30
C LEU A 90 -14.93 25.25 -24.55
N VAL A 91 -15.20 24.81 -25.78
CA VAL A 91 -15.35 23.41 -26.14
C VAL A 91 -14.02 22.67 -25.94
N VAL A 92 -12.91 23.24 -26.41
CA VAL A 92 -11.59 22.62 -26.28
C VAL A 92 -11.20 22.40 -24.79
N ILE A 93 -11.33 23.41 -23.93
CA ILE A 93 -11.01 23.26 -22.51
C ILE A 93 -11.97 22.29 -21.80
N SER A 94 -13.23 22.23 -22.22
CA SER A 94 -14.20 21.27 -21.69
C SER A 94 -13.80 19.83 -22.05
N ILE A 95 -13.39 19.58 -23.28
CA ILE A 95 -12.89 18.27 -23.74
C ILE A 95 -11.60 17.89 -22.96
N LEU A 96 -10.65 18.80 -22.82
CA LEU A 96 -9.41 18.55 -22.08
C LEU A 96 -9.68 18.24 -20.62
N SER A 97 -10.59 18.97 -19.99
CA SER A 97 -10.99 18.72 -18.61
C SER A 97 -11.67 17.36 -18.45
N ALA A 98 -12.61 17.02 -19.33
CA ALA A 98 -13.26 15.71 -19.31
C ALA A 98 -12.26 14.57 -19.57
N SER A 99 -11.35 14.74 -20.53
CA SER A 99 -10.29 13.75 -20.82
C SER A 99 -9.37 13.53 -19.63
N SER A 100 -9.00 14.56 -18.88
CA SER A 100 -8.16 14.41 -17.68
C SER A 100 -8.87 13.64 -16.56
N VAL A 101 -10.19 13.82 -16.40
CA VAL A 101 -11.01 13.03 -15.46
C VAL A 101 -11.06 11.56 -15.87
N LEU A 102 -11.29 11.28 -17.16
CA LEU A 102 -11.33 9.91 -17.69
C LEU A 102 -9.97 9.22 -17.56
N CYS A 103 -8.90 9.92 -17.91
CA CYS A 103 -7.53 9.41 -17.78
C CYS A 103 -7.20 9.06 -16.32
N MET A 104 -7.56 9.90 -15.35
CA MET A 104 -7.35 9.63 -13.95
C MET A 104 -8.14 8.41 -13.48
N LYS A 105 -9.41 8.28 -13.86
CA LYS A 105 -10.21 7.09 -13.55
C LYS A 105 -9.58 5.84 -14.14
N TYR A 106 -9.18 5.89 -15.41
CA TYR A 106 -8.51 4.78 -16.08
C TYR A 106 -7.24 4.34 -15.34
N MET A 107 -6.38 5.27 -14.96
CA MET A 107 -5.15 4.96 -14.20
C MET A 107 -5.42 4.25 -12.87
N TRP A 108 -6.48 4.65 -12.15
CA TRP A 108 -6.85 4.00 -10.89
C TRP A 108 -7.46 2.61 -11.10
N GLU A 109 -8.31 2.45 -12.12
CA GLU A 109 -8.89 1.14 -12.45
C GLU A 109 -7.80 0.19 -13.01
N ASP A 110 -6.85 0.68 -13.79
CA ASP A 110 -5.69 -0.10 -14.26
C ASP A 110 -4.80 -0.56 -13.10
N TYR A 111 -4.48 0.35 -12.18
CA TYR A 111 -3.76 -0.01 -10.94
C TYR A 111 -4.51 -1.07 -10.14
N LEU A 112 -5.83 -0.91 -9.99
CA LEU A 112 -6.68 -1.85 -9.29
C LEU A 112 -6.74 -3.20 -10.00
N HIS A 113 -6.93 -3.19 -11.32
CA HIS A 113 -6.93 -4.40 -12.14
C HIS A 113 -5.61 -5.16 -12.02
N HIS A 114 -4.49 -4.45 -12.14
CA HIS A 114 -3.17 -5.05 -11.98
C HIS A 114 -3.02 -5.74 -10.61
N ALA A 115 -3.38 -5.07 -9.52
CA ALA A 115 -3.33 -5.67 -8.20
C ALA A 115 -4.21 -6.93 -8.06
N LEU A 116 -5.44 -6.87 -8.59
CA LEU A 116 -6.41 -7.98 -8.52
C LEU A 116 -6.06 -9.18 -9.41
N THR A 117 -5.23 -8.97 -10.42
CA THR A 117 -4.76 -10.02 -11.35
C THR A 117 -3.35 -10.52 -11.05
N THR A 118 -2.65 -9.86 -10.13
CA THR A 118 -1.31 -10.28 -9.68
C THR A 118 -1.35 -10.79 -8.24
N ASP A 119 -0.89 -10.02 -7.31
CA ASP A 119 -0.67 -10.44 -5.92
C ASP A 119 -1.97 -10.65 -5.10
N MET A 120 -3.06 -9.98 -5.48
CA MET A 120 -4.38 -10.21 -4.88
C MET A 120 -5.20 -11.28 -5.61
N ALA A 121 -4.67 -11.90 -6.67
CA ALA A 121 -5.29 -13.04 -7.34
C ALA A 121 -5.09 -14.33 -6.53
N ASP A 122 -3.91 -14.48 -5.94
CA ASP A 122 -3.54 -15.60 -5.07
C ASP A 122 -2.80 -15.04 -3.85
N ILE A 123 -3.55 -14.67 -2.83
CA ILE A 123 -3.00 -14.10 -1.59
C ILE A 123 -2.17 -15.16 -0.86
N ARG A 124 -2.59 -16.42 -0.88
CA ARG A 124 -1.90 -17.51 -0.19
C ARG A 124 -0.53 -17.75 -0.83
N GLY A 125 -0.48 -18.00 -2.13
CA GLY A 125 0.77 -18.26 -2.86
C GLY A 125 1.72 -17.08 -2.84
N THR A 126 1.18 -15.84 -2.91
CA THR A 126 2.01 -14.63 -2.93
C THR A 126 2.57 -14.25 -1.55
N TYR A 127 1.77 -14.40 -0.48
CA TYR A 127 2.13 -13.81 0.81
C TYR A 127 2.35 -14.82 1.94
N LEU A 128 1.76 -16.01 1.89
CA LEU A 128 1.88 -16.98 3.00
C LEU A 128 2.86 -18.11 2.73
N GLU A 129 3.04 -18.52 1.48
CA GLU A 129 3.99 -19.56 1.12
C GLU A 129 5.45 -19.08 1.14
N PRO A 130 5.79 -17.86 0.64
CA PRO A 130 7.14 -17.36 0.73
C PRO A 130 7.54 -17.04 2.18
N LYS A 131 8.72 -17.50 2.59
CA LYS A 131 9.21 -17.42 3.98
C LYS A 131 9.20 -16.01 4.58
N ASP A 132 9.49 -15.00 3.77
CA ASP A 132 9.70 -13.63 4.22
C ASP A 132 8.59 -12.67 3.77
N SER A 133 7.39 -13.23 3.59
CA SER A 133 6.17 -12.51 3.26
C SER A 133 5.06 -12.90 4.23
N CYS A 134 4.08 -12.05 4.40
CA CYS A 134 2.88 -12.36 5.18
C CYS A 134 1.74 -11.40 4.83
N PHE A 135 0.53 -11.85 5.08
CA PHE A 135 -0.69 -11.04 4.97
C PHE A 135 -1.49 -11.15 6.27
N TRP A 136 -1.85 -10.02 6.86
CA TRP A 136 -2.66 -9.94 8.07
C TRP A 136 -3.96 -9.21 7.82
N VAL A 137 -4.95 -9.61 8.59
CA VAL A 137 -6.26 -8.96 8.66
C VAL A 137 -6.56 -8.51 10.08
N VAL A 138 -7.33 -7.44 10.20
CA VAL A 138 -7.97 -7.05 11.46
C VAL A 138 -9.40 -7.49 11.42
N GLU A 139 -9.81 -8.24 12.41
CA GLU A 139 -11.15 -8.77 12.58
C GLU A 139 -11.85 -8.03 13.72
N ALA A 140 -13.13 -7.67 13.52
CA ALA A 140 -14.02 -7.12 14.54
C ALA A 140 -15.29 -8.01 14.59
N GLY A 141 -15.35 -8.91 15.54
CA GLY A 141 -16.35 -9.99 15.51
C GLY A 141 -16.12 -10.92 14.31
N ALA A 142 -17.10 -11.01 13.40
CA ALA A 142 -16.98 -11.82 12.18
C ALA A 142 -16.56 -10.99 10.94
N GLU A 143 -16.31 -9.70 11.09
CA GLU A 143 -16.03 -8.78 9.99
C GLU A 143 -14.54 -8.45 9.87
N VAL A 144 -13.96 -8.55 8.65
CA VAL A 144 -12.63 -8.03 8.37
C VAL A 144 -12.73 -6.52 8.14
N VAL A 145 -12.04 -5.74 8.99
CA VAL A 145 -12.11 -4.27 9.02
C VAL A 145 -10.78 -3.59 8.69
N GLY A 146 -9.72 -4.37 8.56
CA GLY A 146 -8.39 -3.87 8.17
C GLY A 146 -7.54 -4.96 7.57
N MET A 147 -6.50 -4.55 6.84
CA MET A 147 -5.54 -5.46 6.24
C MET A 147 -4.17 -4.80 6.08
N VAL A 148 -3.12 -5.60 6.02
CA VAL A 148 -1.77 -5.21 5.64
C VAL A 148 -1.01 -6.42 5.13
N ALA A 149 -0.10 -6.18 4.20
CA ALA A 149 0.80 -7.19 3.67
C ALA A 149 2.26 -6.74 3.78
N VAL A 150 3.17 -7.71 3.77
CA VAL A 150 4.61 -7.50 3.68
C VAL A 150 5.21 -8.50 2.71
N LEU A 151 6.15 -8.04 1.88
CA LEU A 151 6.89 -8.86 0.91
C LEU A 151 8.27 -8.27 0.63
N PRO A 152 9.15 -8.98 -0.11
CA PRO A 152 10.39 -8.41 -0.61
C PRO A 152 10.11 -7.14 -1.45
N PRO A 153 10.91 -6.07 -1.30
CA PRO A 153 10.72 -4.85 -2.08
C PRO A 153 10.99 -5.09 -3.56
N GLU A 154 10.25 -4.41 -4.43
CA GLU A 154 10.43 -4.51 -5.88
C GLU A 154 11.76 -3.87 -6.34
N SER A 155 12.17 -2.79 -5.69
CA SER A 155 13.39 -2.08 -6.06
C SER A 155 14.66 -2.79 -5.57
N PRO A 156 15.63 -3.07 -6.46
CA PRO A 156 16.89 -3.71 -6.11
C PRO A 156 17.69 -2.99 -5.02
N SER A 157 17.54 -1.67 -4.89
CA SER A 157 18.24 -0.87 -3.88
C SER A 157 17.90 -1.26 -2.43
N TRP A 158 16.81 -1.97 -2.20
CA TRP A 158 16.35 -2.42 -0.89
C TRP A 158 16.41 -3.94 -0.69
N TRP A 159 16.89 -4.68 -1.68
CA TRP A 159 16.98 -6.14 -1.57
C TRP A 159 17.93 -6.57 -0.45
N GLY A 160 17.54 -7.63 0.23
CA GLY A 160 18.35 -8.29 1.27
C GLY A 160 18.32 -7.62 2.64
N HIS A 161 17.97 -6.32 2.77
CA HIS A 161 17.97 -5.63 4.06
C HIS A 161 16.65 -4.98 4.47
N ALA A 162 15.71 -4.85 3.54
CA ALA A 162 14.39 -4.25 3.79
C ALA A 162 13.23 -5.20 3.47
N ARG A 163 12.06 -4.85 3.99
CA ARG A 163 10.76 -5.41 3.61
C ARG A 163 9.81 -4.30 3.19
N GLU A 164 8.96 -4.59 2.22
CA GLU A 164 7.99 -3.63 1.70
C GLU A 164 6.61 -3.89 2.29
N LEU A 165 6.06 -2.88 2.96
CA LEU A 165 4.69 -2.86 3.45
C LEU A 165 3.76 -2.48 2.29
N LYS A 166 2.81 -3.36 1.99
CA LYS A 166 1.80 -3.17 0.94
C LYS A 166 0.38 -3.40 1.46
N ARG A 167 -0.59 -3.07 0.66
CA ARG A 167 -2.01 -3.39 0.84
C ARG A 167 -2.62 -2.93 2.17
N MET A 168 -2.03 -1.90 2.83
CA MET A 168 -2.58 -1.40 4.08
C MET A 168 -3.88 -0.63 3.83
N SER A 169 -4.94 -1.07 4.50
CA SER A 169 -6.24 -0.40 4.48
C SER A 169 -6.98 -0.65 5.80
N VAL A 170 -7.82 0.32 6.20
CA VAL A 170 -8.74 0.21 7.34
C VAL A 170 -10.08 0.77 6.92
N LYS A 171 -11.17 0.02 7.16
CA LYS A 171 -12.54 0.46 6.87
C LYS A 171 -12.84 1.79 7.53
N LYS A 172 -13.55 2.66 6.81
CA LYS A 172 -13.80 4.04 7.22
C LYS A 172 -14.42 4.14 8.62
N GLU A 173 -15.38 3.25 8.89
CA GLU A 173 -16.17 3.18 10.13
C GLU A 173 -15.31 2.77 11.36
N HIS A 174 -14.14 2.16 11.10
CA HIS A 174 -13.21 1.67 12.14
C HIS A 174 -11.92 2.51 12.24
N ARG A 175 -11.82 3.63 11.49
CA ARG A 175 -10.66 4.54 11.56
C ARG A 175 -10.66 5.32 12.88
N GLY A 176 -9.49 5.86 13.25
CA GLY A 176 -9.33 6.58 14.51
C GLY A 176 -9.16 5.70 15.75
N GLN A 177 -9.22 4.37 15.59
CA GLN A 177 -9.07 3.38 16.68
C GLN A 177 -7.64 2.83 16.82
N GLY A 178 -6.65 3.44 16.19
CA GLY A 178 -5.25 2.97 16.25
C GLY A 178 -4.93 1.77 15.36
N LEU A 179 -5.89 1.21 14.60
CA LEU A 179 -5.71 -0.01 13.83
C LEU A 179 -4.60 0.08 12.77
N ALA A 180 -4.49 1.23 12.07
CA ALA A 180 -3.43 1.43 11.10
C ALA A 180 -2.04 1.37 11.76
N LYS A 181 -1.87 1.97 12.95
CA LYS A 181 -0.64 1.90 13.73
C LYS A 181 -0.33 0.45 14.11
N ALA A 182 -1.28 -0.29 14.64
CA ALA A 182 -1.10 -1.68 15.04
C ALA A 182 -0.72 -2.59 13.86
N LEU A 183 -1.32 -2.37 12.67
CA LEU A 183 -0.95 -3.09 11.45
C LEU A 183 0.49 -2.80 11.02
N VAL A 184 0.92 -1.55 11.06
CA VAL A 184 2.30 -1.17 10.74
C VAL A 184 3.28 -1.75 11.76
N GLU A 185 2.96 -1.71 13.07
CA GLU A 185 3.76 -2.34 14.14
C GLU A 185 3.89 -3.86 13.94
N THR A 186 2.84 -4.52 13.46
CA THR A 186 2.88 -5.95 13.12
C THR A 186 3.89 -6.23 12.01
N VAL A 187 3.93 -5.39 10.96
CA VAL A 187 4.91 -5.52 9.87
C VAL A 187 6.33 -5.23 10.35
N ILE A 188 6.53 -4.20 11.18
CA ILE A 188 7.84 -3.86 11.74
C ILE A 188 8.37 -5.03 12.58
N ARG A 189 7.56 -5.56 13.50
CA ARG A 189 7.93 -6.71 14.34
C ARG A 189 8.26 -7.95 13.51
N PHE A 190 7.42 -8.29 12.53
CA PHE A 190 7.67 -9.39 11.60
C PHE A 190 9.01 -9.24 10.88
N SER A 191 9.34 -8.04 10.42
CA SER A 191 10.60 -7.74 9.74
C SER A 191 11.78 -7.84 10.69
N GLN A 192 11.65 -7.32 11.91
CA GLN A 192 12.67 -7.38 12.96
C GLN A 192 13.00 -8.82 13.38
N GLU A 193 11.97 -9.65 13.61
CA GLU A 193 12.13 -11.07 13.98
C GLU A 193 12.87 -11.89 12.91
N ARG A 194 12.90 -11.39 11.66
CA ARG A 194 13.61 -12.02 10.53
C ARG A 194 14.94 -11.38 10.20
N GLY A 195 15.40 -10.45 11.05
CA GLY A 195 16.70 -9.80 10.91
C GLY A 195 16.77 -8.72 9.83
N TYR A 196 15.62 -8.22 9.32
CA TYR A 196 15.60 -7.10 8.41
C TYR A 196 15.83 -5.79 9.15
N ARG A 197 16.53 -4.87 8.51
CA ARG A 197 16.93 -3.59 9.11
C ARG A 197 16.00 -2.43 8.78
N GLU A 198 15.18 -2.59 7.75
CA GLU A 198 14.33 -1.52 7.25
C GLU A 198 12.95 -2.05 6.83
N VAL A 199 11.94 -1.19 7.02
CA VAL A 199 10.63 -1.34 6.38
C VAL A 199 10.44 -0.16 5.44
N VAL A 200 10.07 -0.43 4.19
CA VAL A 200 9.80 0.58 3.17
C VAL A 200 8.35 0.48 2.71
N LEU A 201 7.82 1.56 2.18
CA LEU A 201 6.49 1.57 1.57
C LEU A 201 6.35 2.71 0.56
N GLY A 202 5.52 2.49 -0.46
CA GLY A 202 5.10 3.50 -1.41
C GLY A 202 3.65 3.94 -1.17
N THR A 203 3.38 5.24 -1.25
CA THR A 203 2.04 5.80 -1.08
C THR A 203 1.84 7.03 -1.97
N SER A 204 0.64 7.20 -2.53
CA SER A 204 0.38 8.33 -3.43
C SER A 204 0.29 9.66 -2.68
N VAL A 205 0.61 10.75 -3.36
CA VAL A 205 0.57 12.12 -2.83
C VAL A 205 -0.78 12.50 -2.21
N VAL A 206 -1.88 11.86 -2.61
CA VAL A 206 -3.23 12.16 -2.13
C VAL A 206 -3.62 11.41 -0.84
N GLN A 207 -2.79 10.46 -0.40
CA GLN A 207 -3.03 9.68 0.81
C GLN A 207 -2.47 10.35 2.08
N THR A 208 -2.77 11.63 2.26
CA THR A 208 -2.18 12.48 3.32
C THR A 208 -2.43 11.97 4.74
N VAL A 209 -3.54 11.26 4.99
CA VAL A 209 -3.81 10.64 6.29
C VAL A 209 -2.82 9.50 6.57
N ALA A 210 -2.52 8.68 5.55
CA ALA A 210 -1.54 7.60 5.67
C ALA A 210 -0.13 8.17 5.91
N HIS A 211 0.25 9.27 5.22
CA HIS A 211 1.53 9.94 5.44
C HIS A 211 1.72 10.30 6.92
N ARG A 212 0.71 10.94 7.54
CA ARG A 212 0.77 11.31 8.97
C ARG A 212 0.93 10.09 9.89
N VAL A 213 0.26 8.97 9.56
CA VAL A 213 0.42 7.73 10.34
C VAL A 213 1.87 7.25 10.27
N TYR A 214 2.45 7.17 9.08
CA TYR A 214 3.83 6.72 8.89
C TYR A 214 4.84 7.68 9.55
N GLU A 215 4.70 8.99 9.35
CA GLU A 215 5.57 10.00 9.95
C GLU A 215 5.53 9.96 11.48
N ASN A 216 4.35 9.84 12.09
CA ASN A 216 4.17 9.70 13.52
C ASN A 216 4.77 8.40 14.09
N MET A 217 4.96 7.40 13.28
CA MET A 217 5.62 6.15 13.64
C MET A 217 7.13 6.15 13.38
N GLY A 218 7.68 7.27 12.90
CA GLY A 218 9.12 7.43 12.67
C GLY A 218 9.59 7.08 11.24
N PHE A 219 8.68 6.80 10.32
CA PHE A 219 9.04 6.69 8.91
C PHE A 219 9.47 8.04 8.36
N ARG A 220 10.47 8.03 7.49
CA ARG A 220 10.96 9.23 6.79
C ARG A 220 10.75 9.10 5.30
N LYS A 221 10.26 10.15 4.67
CA LYS A 221 10.17 10.24 3.21
C LYS A 221 11.59 10.27 2.65
N VAL A 222 11.92 9.33 1.77
CA VAL A 222 13.27 9.15 1.22
C VAL A 222 13.35 9.34 -0.30
N LEU A 223 12.22 9.13 -1.01
CA LEU A 223 12.19 9.21 -2.46
C LEU A 223 10.79 9.67 -2.92
N GLN A 224 10.76 10.34 -4.06
CA GLN A 224 9.52 10.70 -4.77
C GLN A 224 9.67 10.25 -6.22
N THR A 225 8.70 9.49 -6.71
CA THR A 225 8.66 8.98 -8.08
C THR A 225 7.34 9.37 -8.74
N ASN A 226 7.33 9.42 -10.06
CA ASN A 226 6.09 9.61 -10.82
C ASN A 226 5.80 8.30 -11.56
N PRO A 227 4.61 7.72 -11.42
CA PRO A 227 4.28 6.40 -12.01
C PRO A 227 4.23 6.44 -13.54
N SER A 228 4.06 7.62 -14.15
CA SER A 228 4.04 7.78 -15.60
C SER A 228 4.45 9.20 -16.01
N PHE A 229 4.71 9.41 -17.31
CA PHE A 229 4.96 10.74 -17.87
C PHE A 229 3.76 11.68 -17.65
N LEU A 230 2.53 11.19 -17.84
CA LEU A 230 1.31 11.97 -17.57
C LEU A 230 1.17 12.36 -16.10
N ALA A 231 1.51 11.44 -15.18
CA ALA A 231 1.54 11.73 -13.76
C ALA A 231 2.53 12.85 -13.42
N LYS A 232 3.70 12.87 -14.09
CA LYS A 232 4.70 13.93 -13.95
C LYS A 232 4.16 15.29 -14.40
N LEU A 233 3.41 15.35 -15.50
CA LEU A 233 2.82 16.62 -16.02
C LEU A 233 1.85 17.25 -15.03
N VAL A 234 1.11 16.44 -14.26
CA VAL A 234 0.14 16.92 -13.27
C VAL A 234 0.67 16.85 -11.83
N ASP A 235 1.99 16.63 -11.68
CA ASP A 235 2.68 16.50 -10.38
C ASP A 235 2.07 15.42 -9.46
N PHE A 236 1.51 14.38 -10.05
CA PHE A 236 0.99 13.24 -9.30
C PHE A 236 2.15 12.27 -9.01
N SER A 237 2.48 12.12 -7.72
CA SER A 237 3.67 11.41 -7.29
C SER A 237 3.33 10.29 -6.33
N VAL A 238 4.23 9.31 -6.26
CA VAL A 238 4.31 8.31 -5.21
C VAL A 238 5.46 8.69 -4.28
N PHE A 239 5.19 8.79 -2.99
CA PHE A 239 6.18 9.04 -1.96
C PHE A 239 6.61 7.72 -1.36
N TRP A 240 7.92 7.51 -1.30
CA TRP A 240 8.51 6.36 -0.66
C TRP A 240 8.96 6.75 0.74
N PHE A 241 8.50 5.99 1.72
CA PHE A 241 8.83 6.13 3.11
C PHE A 241 9.69 4.97 3.57
N ARG A 242 10.59 5.23 4.51
CA ARG A 242 11.49 4.24 5.10
C ARG A 242 11.49 4.37 6.61
N TYR A 243 11.38 3.26 7.30
CA TYR A 243 11.57 3.10 8.72
C TYR A 243 12.83 2.27 8.95
N LYS A 244 13.76 2.75 9.78
CA LYS A 244 14.91 1.97 10.22
C LYS A 244 14.55 1.26 11.51
N ILE A 245 14.63 -0.06 11.51
CA ILE A 245 14.40 -0.89 12.69
C ILE A 245 15.61 -0.69 13.61
N PRO A 246 15.41 -0.30 14.89
CA PRO A 246 16.49 -0.20 15.84
C PRO A 246 17.20 -1.56 16.01
N ASP A 247 18.53 -1.54 16.12
CA ASP A 247 19.29 -2.74 16.45
C ASP A 247 18.83 -3.25 17.83
N ALA A 248 18.60 -4.56 17.94
CA ALA A 248 18.32 -5.17 19.24
C ALA A 248 19.61 -5.09 20.09
N HIS A 249 19.55 -4.34 21.16
CA HIS A 249 20.62 -4.28 22.18
C HIS A 249 20.66 -5.54 23.02
#